data_20fca603eab82cb301c7f0a41c37ac55
#
_entry.id   20fca603eab82cb301c7f0a41c37ac55
#
_cell.length_a   1.000
_cell.length_b   1.000
_cell.length_c   1.000
_cell.angle_alpha   90.00
_cell.angle_beta   90.00
_cell.angle_gamma   90.00
#
_symmetry.space_group_name_H-M   'P 1'
#
loop_
_entity.id
_entity.type
_entity.pdbx_description
1 polymer ?
#
loop_
_entity_poly.entity_id
_entity_poly.type
_entity_poly.pdbx_seq_one_letter_code
_entity_poly.pdbx_strand_id
1 'polypeptide(L)'
;METLLIRERYKIVQVLHAQPDYAFAEAVDIQDRQTPACLVNVYEGAWLPRYAEVYAGLEGCPAFQGAFLQGESLVAVFQPAQGLPIDRVFYRGARWGWRDRLEFAQLLLHQALTLCGLPPEIGCAALFSENVLVDVDKRRVDLRYFIRPLEGMTPRELTLLAADQVEKILLPRFSSADGELAFLKQLRRGEFASM
;
A
#
# COMPACT_ATOMS: atom_id res chain seq x y z
N MET A 1 20.86 -0.49 23.85
CA MET A 1 20.01 -0.17 22.67
C MET A 1 18.84 0.63 23.22
N GLU A 2 18.83 1.93 22.98
CA GLU A 2 17.71 2.77 23.43
C GLU A 2 16.46 2.33 22.70
N THR A 3 15.42 2.04 23.46
CA THR A 3 14.10 1.69 22.92
C THR A 3 13.42 3.00 22.50
N LEU A 4 13.29 3.23 21.20
CA LEU A 4 12.55 4.38 20.70
C LEU A 4 11.05 4.18 20.96
N LEU A 5 10.51 5.00 21.85
CA LEU A 5 9.11 4.95 22.26
C LEU A 5 8.39 6.22 21.82
N ILE A 6 7.34 6.08 21.01
CA ILE A 6 6.52 7.19 20.55
C ILE A 6 5.30 7.30 21.47
N ARG A 7 5.10 8.50 22.07
CA ARG A 7 3.96 8.82 22.95
C ARG A 7 3.78 7.87 24.13
N GLU A 8 4.89 7.27 24.62
CA GLU A 8 4.84 6.23 25.69
C GLU A 8 3.89 5.05 25.38
N ARG A 9 3.55 4.88 24.10
CA ARG A 9 2.59 3.89 23.63
C ARG A 9 3.14 3.01 22.50
N TYR A 10 3.76 3.58 21.50
CA TYR A 10 4.22 2.84 20.32
C TYR A 10 5.71 2.57 20.43
N LYS A 11 6.07 1.32 20.70
CA LYS A 11 7.46 0.85 20.75
C LYS A 11 7.92 0.49 19.34
N ILE A 12 8.89 1.24 18.79
CA ILE A 12 9.48 0.93 17.50
C ILE A 12 10.25 -0.39 17.59
N VAL A 13 9.88 -1.33 16.73
CA VAL A 13 10.52 -2.65 16.60
C VAL A 13 11.58 -2.59 15.52
N GLN A 14 11.23 -2.04 14.35
CA GLN A 14 12.12 -1.95 13.21
C GLN A 14 11.82 -0.70 12.38
N VAL A 15 12.86 0.07 12.07
CA VAL A 15 12.79 1.13 11.06
C VAL A 15 13.02 0.48 9.70
N LEU A 16 12.07 0.59 8.80
CA LEU A 16 12.13 -0.03 7.47
C LEU A 16 12.64 0.94 6.41
N HIS A 17 12.37 2.22 6.61
CA HIS A 17 12.84 3.29 5.73
C HIS A 17 12.99 4.57 6.53
N ALA A 18 14.05 5.33 6.28
CA ALA A 18 14.27 6.64 6.87
C ALA A 18 14.91 7.59 5.86
N GLN A 19 14.34 8.78 5.75
CA GLN A 19 14.84 9.95 5.04
C GLN A 19 14.87 11.12 6.02
N PRO A 20 15.50 12.24 5.69
CA PRO A 20 15.57 13.39 6.60
C PRO A 20 14.20 13.93 7.05
N ASP A 21 13.18 13.80 6.23
CA ASP A 21 11.87 14.42 6.38
C ASP A 21 10.70 13.42 6.46
N TYR A 22 10.96 12.10 6.31
CA TYR A 22 9.96 11.06 6.55
C TYR A 22 10.59 9.71 6.86
N ALA A 23 9.88 8.89 7.65
CA ALA A 23 10.29 7.54 7.99
C ALA A 23 9.10 6.58 8.11
N PHE A 24 9.36 5.29 7.88
CA PHE A 24 8.41 4.20 8.11
C PHE A 24 9.00 3.17 9.07
N ALA A 25 8.17 2.70 9.99
CA ALA A 25 8.59 1.72 10.98
C ALA A 25 7.48 0.71 11.28
N GLU A 26 7.90 -0.48 11.68
CA GLU A 26 7.05 -1.40 12.41
C GLU A 26 7.15 -1.09 13.90
N ALA A 27 6.00 -1.11 14.57
CA ALA A 27 5.92 -0.83 15.99
C ALA A 27 4.94 -1.77 16.69
N VAL A 28 4.99 -1.74 18.02
CA VAL A 28 4.06 -2.44 18.90
C VAL A 28 3.36 -1.41 19.76
N ASP A 29 2.04 -1.39 19.71
CA ASP A 29 1.19 -0.65 20.66
C ASP A 29 1.19 -1.40 21.99
N ILE A 30 1.90 -0.88 22.97
CA ILE A 30 2.01 -1.54 24.28
C ILE A 30 0.72 -1.46 25.13
N GLN A 31 -0.24 -0.65 24.69
CA GLN A 31 -1.55 -0.52 25.35
C GLN A 31 -2.60 -1.44 24.73
N ASP A 32 -2.42 -1.89 23.47
CA ASP A 32 -3.29 -2.86 22.82
C ASP A 32 -2.76 -4.29 23.02
N ARG A 33 -3.48 -5.09 23.83
CA ARG A 33 -3.11 -6.48 24.10
C ARG A 33 -3.60 -7.48 23.04
N GLN A 34 -4.55 -7.08 22.18
CA GLN A 34 -5.18 -7.98 21.22
C GLN A 34 -4.46 -7.90 19.85
N THR A 35 -4.22 -6.70 19.37
CA THR A 35 -3.59 -6.44 18.08
C THR A 35 -2.42 -5.45 18.21
N PRO A 36 -1.36 -5.83 18.95
CA PRO A 36 -0.31 -4.88 19.32
C PRO A 36 0.55 -4.41 18.13
N ALA A 37 0.64 -5.20 17.06
CA ALA A 37 1.44 -4.83 15.89
C ALA A 37 0.80 -3.66 15.14
N CYS A 38 1.59 -2.66 14.75
CA CYS A 38 1.15 -1.52 13.95
C CYS A 38 2.27 -1.03 13.01
N LEU A 39 1.87 -0.24 12.02
CA LEU A 39 2.76 0.48 11.11
C LEU A 39 2.73 1.95 11.49
N VAL A 40 3.90 2.56 11.53
CA VAL A 40 4.05 3.97 11.87
C VAL A 40 4.71 4.70 10.69
N ASN A 41 4.07 5.78 10.25
CA ASN A 41 4.63 6.72 9.30
C ASN A 41 4.90 8.02 10.03
N VAL A 42 6.09 8.59 9.87
CA VAL A 42 6.53 9.83 10.51
C VAL A 42 6.86 10.85 9.43
N TYR A 43 6.38 12.05 9.57
CA TYR A 43 6.64 13.17 8.64
C TYR A 43 7.13 14.40 9.39
N GLU A 44 8.13 15.05 8.81
CA GLU A 44 8.78 16.23 9.36
C GLU A 44 8.88 17.34 8.30
N GLY A 45 9.35 18.51 8.71
CA GLY A 45 9.61 19.63 7.81
C GLY A 45 8.40 20.00 6.95
N ALA A 46 8.61 20.10 5.64
CA ALA A 46 7.57 20.51 4.68
C ALA A 46 6.41 19.51 4.54
N TRP A 47 6.64 18.23 4.83
CA TRP A 47 5.62 17.20 4.74
C TRP A 47 4.65 17.17 5.92
N LEU A 48 5.08 17.69 7.08
CA LEU A 48 4.24 17.70 8.28
C LEU A 48 2.90 18.43 8.05
N PRO A 49 2.85 19.72 7.67
CA PRO A 49 1.58 20.44 7.53
C PRO A 49 0.71 19.82 6.43
N ARG A 50 1.32 19.41 5.32
CA ARG A 50 0.60 18.80 4.20
C ARG A 50 -0.07 17.49 4.58
N TYR A 51 0.68 16.57 5.20
CA TYR A 51 0.13 15.27 5.60
C TYR A 51 -0.79 15.37 6.82
N ALA A 52 -0.66 16.43 7.64
CA ALA A 52 -1.66 16.71 8.67
C ALA A 52 -3.04 16.98 8.06
N GLU A 53 -3.12 17.74 6.97
CA GLU A 53 -4.37 17.96 6.22
C GLU A 53 -4.89 16.66 5.57
N VAL A 54 -4.01 15.91 4.92
CA VAL A 54 -4.36 14.62 4.28
C VAL A 54 -4.94 13.65 5.31
N TYR A 55 -4.31 13.50 6.48
CA TYR A 55 -4.79 12.57 7.51
C TYR A 55 -6.00 13.09 8.29
N ALA A 56 -6.17 14.43 8.40
CA ALA A 56 -7.38 15.00 9.00
C ALA A 56 -8.65 14.68 8.19
N GLY A 57 -8.50 14.55 6.87
CA GLY A 57 -9.57 14.14 5.95
C GLY A 57 -9.64 12.64 5.66
N LEU A 58 -8.83 11.80 6.33
CA LEU A 58 -8.77 10.37 6.03
C LEU A 58 -9.90 9.61 6.73
N GLU A 59 -11.09 9.70 6.14
CA GLU A 59 -12.25 8.90 6.53
C GLU A 59 -12.37 7.66 5.65
N GLY A 60 -12.93 6.58 6.19
CA GLY A 60 -13.24 5.37 5.44
C GLY A 60 -12.04 4.44 5.14
N CYS A 61 -10.86 4.67 5.71
CA CYS A 61 -9.73 3.76 5.66
C CYS A 61 -9.74 2.82 6.88
N PRO A 62 -10.14 1.55 6.75
CA PRO A 62 -10.28 0.65 7.90
C PRO A 62 -8.95 0.35 8.61
N ALA A 63 -7.83 0.46 7.89
CA ALA A 63 -6.51 0.24 8.45
C ALA A 63 -5.98 1.44 9.24
N PHE A 64 -6.53 2.64 9.06
CA PHE A 64 -6.07 3.85 9.73
C PHE A 64 -6.51 3.88 11.19
N GLN A 65 -5.57 3.98 12.10
CA GLN A 65 -5.82 4.02 13.55
C GLN A 65 -5.78 5.43 14.12
N GLY A 66 -5.21 6.38 13.39
CA GLY A 66 -5.16 7.79 13.76
C GLY A 66 -3.83 8.45 13.43
N ALA A 67 -3.81 9.78 13.54
CA ALA A 67 -2.61 10.59 13.43
C ALA A 67 -2.53 11.61 14.56
N PHE A 68 -1.30 11.98 14.95
CA PHE A 68 -1.05 12.93 16.01
C PHE A 68 0.31 13.61 15.86
N LEU A 69 0.45 14.77 16.48
CA LEU A 69 1.74 15.46 16.57
C LEU A 69 2.55 14.99 17.77
N GLN A 70 3.85 14.81 17.56
CA GLN A 70 4.84 14.55 18.60
C GLN A 70 6.07 15.43 18.35
N GLY A 71 6.24 16.48 19.16
CA GLY A 71 7.24 17.51 18.88
C GLY A 71 7.00 18.17 17.53
N GLU A 72 8.01 18.13 16.67
CA GLU A 72 7.96 18.65 15.30
C GLU A 72 7.67 17.56 14.24
N SER A 73 7.15 16.43 14.67
CA SER A 73 6.83 15.30 13.77
C SER A 73 5.32 15.02 13.79
N LEU A 74 4.77 14.71 12.62
CA LEU A 74 3.45 14.10 12.48
C LEU A 74 3.60 12.59 12.44
N VAL A 75 2.90 11.89 13.29
CA VAL A 75 2.89 10.43 13.36
C VAL A 75 1.52 9.90 12.95
N ALA A 76 1.48 9.04 11.93
CA ALA A 76 0.28 8.34 11.50
C ALA A 76 0.43 6.83 11.72
N VAL A 77 -0.59 6.21 12.28
CA VAL A 77 -0.58 4.81 12.70
C VAL A 77 -1.60 4.01 11.90
N PHE A 78 -1.18 2.85 11.38
CA PHE A 78 -2.01 1.93 10.63
C PHE A 78 -1.92 0.51 11.16
N GLN A 79 -2.95 -0.28 10.88
CA GLN A 79 -2.91 -1.72 11.08
C GLN A 79 -1.90 -2.37 10.13
N PRO A 80 -1.18 -3.42 10.56
CA PRO A 80 -0.28 -4.16 9.69
C PRO A 80 -1.06 -5.00 8.69
N ALA A 81 -0.54 -5.10 7.48
CA ALA A 81 -1.02 -6.03 6.46
C ALA A 81 -0.16 -7.30 6.44
N GLN A 82 -0.70 -8.41 5.98
CA GLN A 82 -0.03 -9.70 5.92
C GLN A 82 0.17 -10.16 4.47
N GLY A 83 1.25 -10.85 4.21
CA GLY A 83 1.57 -11.40 2.90
C GLY A 83 2.97 -11.03 2.42
N LEU A 84 3.28 -11.44 1.20
CA LEU A 84 4.52 -11.12 0.52
C LEU A 84 4.29 -10.03 -0.53
N PRO A 85 5.23 -9.12 -0.76
CA PRO A 85 5.13 -8.16 -1.85
C PRO A 85 4.82 -8.83 -3.19
N ILE A 86 3.96 -8.20 -3.98
CA ILE A 86 3.45 -8.70 -5.26
C ILE A 86 4.58 -9.20 -6.19
N ASP A 87 5.71 -8.48 -6.25
CA ASP A 87 6.85 -8.82 -7.09
C ASP A 87 7.56 -10.11 -6.64
N ARG A 88 7.40 -10.51 -5.36
CA ARG A 88 7.93 -11.77 -4.84
C ARG A 88 7.03 -12.96 -5.09
N VAL A 89 5.76 -12.73 -5.38
CA VAL A 89 4.78 -13.78 -5.66
C VAL A 89 4.62 -13.98 -7.16
N PHE A 90 4.52 -12.90 -7.94
CA PHE A 90 4.26 -12.92 -9.38
C PHE A 90 5.49 -12.49 -10.19
N TYR A 91 6.59 -13.20 -10.02
CA TYR A 91 7.79 -13.00 -10.85
C TYR A 91 7.76 -13.88 -12.11
N ARG A 92 8.62 -13.58 -13.08
CA ARG A 92 8.65 -14.23 -14.41
C ARG A 92 8.75 -15.76 -14.37
N GLY A 93 9.43 -16.33 -13.38
CA GLY A 93 9.59 -17.78 -13.18
C GLY A 93 8.50 -18.44 -12.33
N ALA A 94 7.55 -17.70 -11.79
CA ALA A 94 6.52 -18.24 -10.91
C ALA A 94 5.55 -19.14 -11.66
N ARG A 95 5.20 -20.28 -11.05
CA ARG A 95 4.36 -21.32 -11.66
C ARG A 95 2.86 -21.11 -11.36
N TRP A 96 2.36 -19.89 -11.59
CA TRP A 96 0.93 -19.60 -11.46
C TRP A 96 0.20 -19.86 -12.76
N GLY A 97 -0.95 -20.55 -12.68
CA GLY A 97 -1.89 -20.69 -13.80
C GLY A 97 -2.53 -19.35 -14.15
N TRP A 98 -3.03 -19.18 -15.39
CA TRP A 98 -3.74 -17.97 -15.79
C TRP A 98 -4.96 -17.71 -14.90
N ARG A 99 -5.72 -18.74 -14.57
CA ARG A 99 -6.90 -18.66 -13.71
C ARG A 99 -6.58 -18.10 -12.32
N ASP A 100 -5.49 -18.60 -11.69
CA ASP A 100 -5.07 -18.12 -10.38
C ASP A 100 -4.63 -16.64 -10.44
N ARG A 101 -3.86 -16.28 -11.48
CA ARG A 101 -3.45 -14.89 -11.71
C ARG A 101 -4.65 -13.97 -11.88
N LEU A 102 -5.65 -14.40 -12.65
CA LEU A 102 -6.87 -13.62 -12.87
C LEU A 102 -7.64 -13.40 -11.57
N GLU A 103 -7.74 -14.42 -10.72
CA GLU A 103 -8.37 -14.33 -9.39
C GLU A 103 -7.65 -13.30 -8.51
N PHE A 104 -6.31 -13.35 -8.42
CA PHE A 104 -5.54 -12.37 -7.66
C PHE A 104 -5.64 -10.96 -8.25
N ALA A 105 -5.72 -10.81 -9.57
CA ALA A 105 -5.95 -9.53 -10.23
C ALA A 105 -7.32 -8.94 -9.87
N GLN A 106 -8.37 -9.77 -9.80
CA GLN A 106 -9.70 -9.36 -9.35
C GLN A 106 -9.69 -8.93 -7.88
N LEU A 107 -9.00 -9.67 -7.01
CA LEU A 107 -8.85 -9.31 -5.60
C LEU A 107 -8.11 -7.96 -5.44
N LEU A 108 -7.06 -7.73 -6.22
CA LEU A 108 -6.35 -6.46 -6.24
C LEU A 108 -7.25 -5.30 -6.68
N LEU A 109 -8.00 -5.48 -7.78
CA LEU A 109 -8.94 -4.45 -8.25
C LEU A 109 -10.00 -4.14 -7.20
N HIS A 110 -10.47 -5.13 -6.47
CA HIS A 110 -11.40 -4.94 -5.36
C HIS A 110 -10.80 -4.06 -4.26
N GLN A 111 -9.54 -4.29 -3.88
CA GLN A 111 -8.80 -3.43 -2.96
C GLN A 111 -8.60 -2.02 -3.53
N ALA A 112 -8.23 -1.91 -4.81
CA ALA A 112 -8.03 -0.62 -5.46
C ALA A 112 -9.30 0.24 -5.48
N LEU A 113 -10.47 -0.38 -5.64
CA LEU A 113 -11.76 0.34 -5.57
C LEU A 113 -12.01 0.98 -4.19
N THR A 114 -11.54 0.36 -3.10
CA THR A 114 -11.68 0.94 -1.76
C THR A 114 -10.83 2.21 -1.60
N LEU A 115 -9.78 2.36 -2.40
CA LEU A 115 -8.90 3.52 -2.38
C LEU A 115 -9.48 4.74 -3.10
N CYS A 116 -10.50 4.56 -3.96
CA CYS A 116 -11.10 5.66 -4.73
C CYS A 116 -11.77 6.72 -3.85
N GLY A 117 -12.15 6.36 -2.62
CA GLY A 117 -12.72 7.28 -1.63
C GLY A 117 -11.70 7.97 -0.73
N LEU A 118 -10.41 7.65 -0.86
CA LEU A 118 -9.33 8.20 -0.04
C LEU A 118 -8.62 9.35 -0.77
N PRO A 119 -7.88 10.21 -0.04
CA PRO A 119 -6.99 11.18 -0.68
C PRO A 119 -6.06 10.48 -1.69
N PRO A 120 -5.89 11.06 -2.90
CA PRO A 120 -5.10 10.42 -3.96
C PRO A 120 -3.66 10.07 -3.56
N GLU A 121 -3.04 10.88 -2.70
CA GLU A 121 -1.70 10.64 -2.16
C GLU A 121 -1.64 9.32 -1.36
N ILE A 122 -2.66 9.04 -0.57
CA ILE A 122 -2.78 7.79 0.22
C ILE A 122 -3.04 6.61 -0.72
N GLY A 123 -4.04 6.75 -1.60
CA GLY A 123 -4.41 5.68 -2.53
C GLY A 123 -3.27 5.28 -3.46
N CYS A 124 -2.59 6.25 -4.06
CA CYS A 124 -1.45 6.01 -4.95
C CYS A 124 -0.28 5.37 -4.20
N ALA A 125 0.07 5.86 -3.01
CA ALA A 125 1.15 5.27 -2.21
C ALA A 125 0.85 3.83 -1.80
N ALA A 126 -0.41 3.50 -1.46
CA ALA A 126 -0.83 2.15 -1.10
C ALA A 126 -0.74 1.15 -2.28
N LEU A 127 -0.76 1.62 -3.53
CA LEU A 127 -0.62 0.79 -4.73
C LEU A 127 0.82 0.62 -5.22
N PHE A 128 1.83 1.16 -4.55
CA PHE A 128 3.20 0.80 -4.90
C PHE A 128 3.47 -0.68 -4.61
N SER A 129 4.33 -1.31 -5.40
CA SER A 129 4.57 -2.78 -5.35
C SER A 129 4.98 -3.28 -3.98
N GLU A 130 5.76 -2.50 -3.25
CA GLU A 130 6.16 -2.83 -1.88
C GLU A 130 4.97 -2.86 -0.89
N ASN A 131 3.88 -2.17 -1.22
CA ASN A 131 2.69 -2.05 -0.39
C ASN A 131 1.56 -3.01 -0.78
N VAL A 132 1.59 -3.56 -2.00
CA VAL A 132 0.64 -4.59 -2.42
C VAL A 132 1.14 -5.95 -1.94
N LEU A 133 0.47 -6.53 -0.94
CA LEU A 133 0.84 -7.79 -0.33
C LEU A 133 -0.12 -8.90 -0.74
N VAL A 134 0.43 -10.07 -1.02
CA VAL A 134 -0.32 -11.27 -1.42
C VAL A 134 -0.14 -12.35 -0.35
N ASP A 135 -1.22 -12.75 0.28
CA ASP A 135 -1.31 -13.93 1.14
C ASP A 135 -1.79 -15.10 0.26
N VAL A 136 -0.84 -15.92 -0.15
CA VAL A 136 -1.08 -17.04 -1.08
C VAL A 136 -1.96 -18.11 -0.44
N ASP A 137 -1.72 -18.41 0.83
CA ASP A 137 -2.41 -19.49 1.56
C ASP A 137 -3.88 -19.14 1.80
N LYS A 138 -4.15 -17.88 2.13
CA LYS A 138 -5.51 -17.37 2.34
C LYS A 138 -6.16 -16.85 1.06
N ARG A 139 -5.45 -16.86 -0.09
CA ARG A 139 -5.91 -16.31 -1.37
C ARG A 139 -6.45 -14.88 -1.22
N ARG A 140 -5.62 -13.99 -0.65
CA ARG A 140 -6.00 -12.61 -0.33
C ARG A 140 -4.95 -11.63 -0.82
N VAL A 141 -5.39 -10.45 -1.22
CA VAL A 141 -4.55 -9.28 -1.47
C VAL A 141 -4.87 -8.25 -0.41
N ASP A 142 -3.84 -7.80 0.29
CA ASP A 142 -3.92 -6.75 1.30
C ASP A 142 -3.05 -5.55 0.90
N LEU A 143 -3.37 -4.38 1.40
CA LEU A 143 -2.59 -3.17 1.19
C LEU A 143 -1.87 -2.79 2.48
N ARG A 144 -0.56 -2.56 2.37
CA ARG A 144 0.27 -2.00 3.43
C ARG A 144 0.35 -0.50 3.26
N TYR A 145 0.24 0.23 4.35
CA TYR A 145 0.18 1.70 4.32
C TYR A 145 1.51 2.32 4.76
N PHE A 146 2.60 2.01 4.05
CA PHE A 146 3.81 2.83 4.07
C PHE A 146 3.62 3.96 3.06
N ILE A 147 3.16 5.10 3.56
CA ILE A 147 2.71 6.21 2.75
C ILE A 147 3.90 7.15 2.47
N ARG A 148 4.61 6.87 1.39
CA ARG A 148 5.66 7.75 0.88
C ARG A 148 5.05 9.10 0.52
N PRO A 149 5.69 10.22 0.90
CA PRO A 149 5.22 11.54 0.50
C PRO A 149 5.12 11.68 -1.02
N LEU A 150 3.95 12.10 -1.49
CA LEU A 150 3.62 12.31 -2.89
C LEU A 150 2.99 13.69 -3.08
N GLU A 151 3.15 14.27 -4.26
CA GLU A 151 2.53 15.54 -4.64
C GLU A 151 1.78 15.41 -5.96
N GLY A 152 0.63 16.12 -6.05
CA GLY A 152 -0.12 16.25 -7.29
C GLY A 152 -0.73 14.96 -7.81
N MET A 153 -0.97 13.99 -6.92
CA MET A 153 -1.65 12.76 -7.32
C MET A 153 -3.11 13.01 -7.64
N THR A 154 -3.60 12.30 -8.64
CA THR A 154 -4.97 12.40 -9.12
C THR A 154 -5.61 10.99 -9.19
N PRO A 155 -6.94 10.90 -9.32
CA PRO A 155 -7.62 9.62 -9.54
C PRO A 155 -7.12 8.88 -10.79
N ARG A 156 -6.57 9.61 -11.78
CA ARG A 156 -5.99 8.99 -12.98
C ARG A 156 -4.70 8.25 -12.65
N GLU A 157 -3.80 8.83 -11.84
CA GLU A 157 -2.57 8.15 -11.39
C GLU A 157 -2.92 6.91 -10.58
N LEU A 158 -3.95 6.95 -9.73
CA LEU A 158 -4.44 5.78 -9.01
C LEU A 158 -4.86 4.66 -9.97
N THR A 159 -5.63 4.98 -11.02
CA THR A 159 -6.05 4.01 -12.05
C THR A 159 -4.85 3.41 -12.79
N LEU A 160 -3.86 4.23 -13.16
CA LEU A 160 -2.65 3.77 -13.85
C LEU A 160 -1.80 2.85 -12.96
N LEU A 161 -1.65 3.19 -11.68
CA LEU A 161 -0.95 2.34 -10.71
C LEU A 161 -1.67 1.01 -10.51
N ALA A 162 -3.00 1.00 -10.40
CA ALA A 162 -3.77 -0.24 -10.31
C ALA A 162 -3.56 -1.11 -11.56
N ALA A 163 -3.59 -0.52 -12.76
CA ALA A 163 -3.34 -1.22 -14.02
C ALA A 163 -1.93 -1.81 -14.08
N ASP A 164 -0.91 -1.08 -13.61
CA ASP A 164 0.48 -1.57 -13.52
C ASP A 164 0.59 -2.79 -12.60
N GLN A 165 -0.04 -2.76 -11.43
CA GLN A 165 -0.02 -3.90 -10.52
C GLN A 165 -0.79 -5.11 -11.09
N VAL A 166 -1.94 -4.88 -11.75
CA VAL A 166 -2.67 -5.94 -12.46
C VAL A 166 -1.81 -6.56 -13.57
N GLU A 167 -1.09 -5.74 -14.33
CA GLU A 167 -0.16 -6.25 -15.35
C GLU A 167 0.91 -7.16 -14.73
N LYS A 168 1.50 -6.81 -13.60
CA LYS A 168 2.49 -7.63 -12.89
C LYS A 168 1.93 -9.00 -12.50
N ILE A 169 0.69 -9.06 -12.01
CA ILE A 169 0.02 -10.33 -11.71
C ILE A 169 -0.18 -11.14 -13.00
N LEU A 170 -0.63 -10.49 -14.07
CA LEU A 170 -1.03 -11.12 -15.33
C LEU A 170 0.13 -11.28 -16.33
N LEU A 171 1.40 -11.17 -15.89
CA LEU A 171 2.57 -11.25 -16.76
C LEU A 171 2.43 -12.33 -17.85
N PRO A 172 2.64 -11.99 -19.15
CA PRO A 172 2.45 -12.90 -20.25
C PRO A 172 3.43 -14.07 -20.15
N ARG A 173 2.94 -15.28 -20.43
CA ARG A 173 3.75 -16.48 -20.61
C ARG A 173 3.91 -16.76 -22.10
N PHE A 174 4.86 -17.63 -22.46
CA PHE A 174 5.04 -18.09 -23.83
C PHE A 174 3.81 -18.82 -24.42
N SER A 175 2.90 -19.28 -23.54
CA SER A 175 1.67 -19.99 -23.89
C SER A 175 0.40 -19.16 -23.67
N SER A 176 0.51 -17.84 -23.56
CA SER A 176 -0.65 -16.96 -23.37
C SER A 176 -1.54 -16.96 -24.64
N ALA A 177 -2.86 -17.05 -24.44
CA ALA A 177 -3.81 -16.93 -25.52
C ALA A 177 -3.91 -15.50 -26.07
N ASP A 178 -4.38 -15.35 -27.32
CA ASP A 178 -4.47 -14.03 -27.98
C ASP A 178 -5.34 -13.01 -27.21
N GLY A 179 -6.41 -13.49 -26.56
CA GLY A 179 -7.26 -12.64 -25.74
C GLY A 179 -6.57 -12.09 -24.48
N GLU A 180 -5.70 -12.88 -23.86
CA GLU A 180 -4.88 -12.47 -22.71
C GLU A 180 -3.90 -11.37 -23.11
N LEU A 181 -3.24 -11.53 -24.27
CA LEU A 181 -2.32 -10.54 -24.82
C LEU A 181 -3.04 -9.23 -25.22
N ALA A 182 -4.25 -9.33 -25.80
CA ALA A 182 -5.05 -8.16 -26.13
C ALA A 182 -5.42 -7.36 -24.86
N PHE A 183 -5.86 -8.03 -23.81
CA PHE A 183 -6.20 -7.40 -22.53
C PHE A 183 -4.98 -6.71 -21.90
N LEU A 184 -3.82 -7.37 -21.86
CA LEU A 184 -2.57 -6.77 -21.34
C LEU A 184 -2.13 -5.55 -22.15
N LYS A 185 -2.34 -5.56 -23.47
CA LYS A 185 -2.06 -4.38 -24.32
C LYS A 185 -2.98 -3.20 -23.96
N GLN A 186 -4.25 -3.45 -23.68
CA GLN A 186 -5.19 -2.40 -23.23
C GLN A 186 -4.79 -1.82 -21.87
N LEU A 187 -4.41 -2.68 -20.91
CA LEU A 187 -3.87 -2.24 -19.61
C LEU A 187 -2.67 -1.29 -19.76
N ARG A 188 -1.69 -1.66 -20.59
CA ARG A 188 -0.50 -0.85 -20.84
C ARG A 188 -0.78 0.50 -21.48
N ARG A 189 -1.81 0.58 -22.31
CA ARG A 189 -2.21 1.81 -22.98
C ARG A 189 -2.98 2.77 -22.06
N GLY A 190 -3.41 2.30 -20.91
CA GLY A 190 -4.24 3.09 -20.01
C GLY A 190 -5.55 3.53 -20.63
N GLU A 191 -6.12 2.71 -21.52
CA GLU A 191 -7.35 3.02 -22.26
C GLU A 191 -8.62 2.92 -21.41
N PHE A 192 -8.49 2.64 -20.11
CA PHE A 192 -9.59 2.61 -19.17
C PHE A 192 -9.85 4.00 -18.61
N ALA A 193 -11.06 4.50 -18.78
CA ALA A 193 -11.43 5.86 -18.37
C ALA A 193 -11.47 6.04 -16.83
N SER A 194 -11.78 4.98 -16.10
CA SER A 194 -11.83 4.93 -14.63
C SER A 194 -11.80 3.48 -14.16
N MET A 195 -11.54 3.29 -12.87
CA MET A 195 -11.79 2.01 -12.23
C MET A 195 -13.27 1.83 -11.92
#